data_07e188a0f599b533f00bf80e0e8fcda1
#
_entry.id   07e188a0f599b533f00bf80e0e8fcda1
#
_cell.length_a   1.000
_cell.length_b   1.000
_cell.length_c   1.000
_cell.angle_alpha   90.00
_cell.angle_beta   90.00
_cell.angle_gamma   90.00
#
_symmetry.space_group_name_H-M   'P 1'
#
loop_
_entity.id
_entity.type
_entity.pdbx_description
1 polymer ?
#
loop_
_entity_poly.entity_id
_entity_poly.type
_entity_poly.pdbx_seq_one_letter_code
_entity_poly.pdbx_strand_id
1 'polypeptide(L)'
;MLLKIFWVGYFGKNIKTKKGTTMTTNHLILDFSHVYCDENIPKNIGIHWLDCSEIEECDLYCSRQAEEKIREKIKPYGIHGIHFLDSGNYHYVTEIMTSQIQKEFQLVVFDHHTDMQKPMIEHMTSCGDWAEKVLETNPWLQQLILIGPQAKDI
;
A
#
# COMPACT_ATOMS: atom_id res chain seq x y z
N MET A 1 2.10 12.43 14.81
CA MET A 1 1.93 11.18 14.04
C MET A 1 1.67 11.56 12.60
N LEU A 2 2.53 11.19 11.67
CA LEU A 2 2.35 11.55 10.26
C LEU A 2 1.41 10.53 9.62
N LEU A 3 0.17 10.95 9.32
CA LEU A 3 -0.75 10.15 8.53
C LEU A 3 -0.15 10.02 7.13
N LYS A 4 0.32 8.84 6.78
CA LYS A 4 0.86 8.59 5.44
C LYS A 4 -0.26 8.13 4.52
N ILE A 5 -0.61 8.98 3.56
CA ILE A 5 -1.62 8.70 2.54
C ILE A 5 -0.87 8.26 1.30
N PHE A 6 -1.10 7.03 0.86
CA PHE A 6 -0.58 6.53 -0.40
C PHE A 6 -1.65 6.71 -1.49
N TRP A 7 -1.26 7.35 -2.56
CA TRP A 7 -2.10 7.46 -3.74
C TRP A 7 -1.44 6.71 -4.90
N VAL A 8 -2.12 5.69 -5.41
CA VAL A 8 -1.72 5.01 -6.63
C VAL A 8 -2.49 5.62 -7.78
N GLY A 9 -1.81 6.43 -8.58
CA GLY A 9 -2.39 7.09 -9.75
C GLY A 9 -2.08 6.33 -11.04
N TYR A 10 -3.12 6.04 -11.82
CA TYR A 10 -2.94 5.57 -13.19
C TYR A 10 -2.84 6.77 -14.13
N PHE A 11 -1.66 7.04 -14.67
CA PHE A 11 -1.47 7.97 -15.78
C PHE A 11 -1.40 7.18 -17.08
N GLY A 12 -2.54 6.67 -17.56
CA GLY A 12 -2.64 6.12 -18.90
C GLY A 12 -2.87 7.24 -19.92
N LYS A 13 -2.02 7.37 -20.93
CA LYS A 13 -2.34 8.15 -22.15
C LYS A 13 -3.61 7.55 -22.77
N ASN A 14 -4.70 8.34 -22.80
CA ASN A 14 -6.00 8.01 -23.41
C ASN A 14 -6.80 6.90 -22.70
N ILE A 15 -7.44 7.25 -21.58
CA ILE A 15 -8.59 6.48 -21.10
C ILE A 15 -9.77 6.79 -22.03
N LYS A 16 -9.94 6.05 -23.10
CA LYS A 16 -11.25 5.90 -23.74
C LYS A 16 -12.06 5.00 -22.80
N THR A 17 -12.84 5.61 -21.92
CA THR A 17 -13.83 4.88 -21.13
C THR A 17 -14.82 4.24 -22.09
N LYS A 18 -14.74 2.90 -22.24
CA LYS A 18 -15.89 2.16 -22.75
C LYS A 18 -17.03 2.42 -21.80
N LYS A 19 -18.11 3.03 -22.30
CA LYS A 19 -19.36 3.19 -21.57
C LYS A 19 -19.75 1.86 -20.92
N GLY A 20 -19.79 1.79 -19.58
CA GLY A 20 -20.41 0.69 -18.87
C GLY A 20 -19.66 0.06 -17.70
N THR A 21 -18.41 0.36 -17.43
CA THR A 21 -17.74 -0.16 -16.23
C THR A 21 -17.53 0.96 -15.23
N THR A 22 -18.45 1.10 -14.30
CA THR A 22 -18.25 1.94 -13.11
C THR A 22 -17.16 1.26 -12.28
N MET A 23 -15.97 1.86 -12.23
CA MET A 23 -14.96 1.42 -11.28
C MET A 23 -15.49 1.79 -9.88
N THR A 24 -15.82 0.79 -9.09
CA THR A 24 -16.17 1.01 -7.69
C THR A 24 -14.90 1.39 -6.95
N THR A 25 -14.89 2.60 -6.37
CA THR A 25 -13.81 3.07 -5.49
C THR A 25 -14.16 2.63 -4.08
N ASN A 26 -13.32 1.82 -3.46
CA ASN A 26 -13.47 1.41 -2.08
C ASN A 26 -12.35 2.04 -1.25
N HIS A 27 -12.70 2.82 -0.26
CA HIS A 27 -11.73 3.35 0.70
C HIS A 27 -11.57 2.34 1.85
N LEU A 28 -10.32 2.08 2.26
CA LEU A 28 -10.05 1.09 3.30
C LEU A 28 -9.28 1.73 4.45
N ILE A 29 -9.58 1.27 5.65
CA ILE A 29 -8.70 1.39 6.81
C ILE A 29 -8.23 -0.02 7.15
N LEU A 30 -6.92 -0.25 7.11
CA LEU A 30 -6.30 -1.45 7.63
C LEU A 30 -5.79 -1.11 9.02
N ASP A 31 -6.48 -1.63 10.03
CA ASP A 31 -6.24 -1.32 11.43
C ASP A 31 -5.49 -2.48 12.10
N PHE A 32 -4.18 -2.32 12.27
CA PHE A 32 -3.31 -3.33 12.88
C PHE A 32 -3.07 -3.08 14.36
N SER A 33 -2.94 -1.79 14.75
CA SER A 33 -2.53 -1.40 16.10
C SER A 33 -3.60 -0.60 16.86
N HIS A 34 -4.81 -0.50 16.29
CA HIS A 34 -5.93 0.31 16.80
C HIS A 34 -5.60 1.82 16.90
N VAL A 35 -4.62 2.30 16.11
CA VAL A 35 -4.20 3.70 16.10
C VAL A 35 -5.33 4.67 15.73
N TYR A 36 -6.37 4.17 15.05
CA TYR A 36 -7.50 4.99 14.60
C TYR A 36 -8.68 5.02 15.60
N CYS A 37 -8.61 4.30 16.74
CA CYS A 37 -9.73 4.19 17.68
C CYS A 37 -10.17 5.54 18.26
N ASP A 38 -9.22 6.46 18.45
CA ASP A 38 -9.48 7.80 19.00
C ASP A 38 -9.67 8.87 17.92
N GLU A 39 -9.62 8.49 16.65
CA GLU A 39 -9.75 9.40 15.52
C GLU A 39 -11.22 9.55 15.09
N ASN A 40 -11.66 10.80 14.91
CA ASN A 40 -13.00 11.11 14.40
C ASN A 40 -13.10 10.87 12.89
N ILE A 41 -12.95 9.62 12.45
CA ILE A 41 -13.10 9.26 11.04
C ILE A 41 -14.58 9.26 10.68
N PRO A 42 -15.02 10.06 9.69
CA PRO A 42 -16.42 10.13 9.31
C PRO A 42 -16.94 8.79 8.81
N LYS A 43 -17.92 8.22 9.49
CA LYS A 43 -18.52 6.91 9.14
C LYS A 43 -19.34 6.93 7.84
N ASN A 44 -19.61 8.09 7.29
CA ASN A 44 -20.52 8.29 6.15
C ASN A 44 -19.81 8.42 4.78
N ILE A 45 -18.48 8.26 4.73
CA ILE A 45 -17.71 8.42 3.48
C ILE A 45 -17.39 7.11 2.76
N GLY A 46 -18.10 6.02 3.08
CA GLY A 46 -17.94 4.74 2.38
C GLY A 46 -16.58 4.08 2.62
N ILE A 47 -16.00 4.26 3.80
CA ILE A 47 -14.75 3.59 4.21
C ILE A 47 -15.09 2.23 4.80
N HIS A 48 -14.38 1.19 4.35
CA HIS A 48 -14.41 -0.14 4.94
C HIS A 48 -13.29 -0.27 5.96
N TRP A 49 -13.65 -0.65 7.18
CA TRP A 49 -12.70 -0.90 8.27
C TRP A 49 -12.33 -2.37 8.31
N LEU A 50 -11.06 -2.67 8.12
CA LEU A 50 -10.51 -4.01 8.15
C LEU A 50 -9.68 -4.16 9.43
N ASP A 51 -10.23 -4.86 10.40
CA ASP A 51 -9.49 -5.23 11.61
C ASP A 51 -8.41 -6.25 11.25
N CYS A 52 -7.15 -5.86 11.42
CA CYS A 52 -5.96 -6.64 11.15
C CYS A 52 -5.17 -6.96 12.43
N SER A 53 -5.69 -6.61 13.61
CA SER A 53 -4.97 -6.69 14.89
C SER A 53 -4.55 -8.12 15.29
N GLU A 54 -5.31 -9.12 14.82
CA GLU A 54 -5.02 -10.54 15.08
C GLU A 54 -4.06 -11.17 14.07
N ILE A 55 -3.48 -10.37 13.16
CA ILE A 55 -2.48 -10.89 12.22
C ILE A 55 -1.11 -10.81 12.88
N GLU A 56 -0.59 -11.97 13.23
CA GLU A 56 0.77 -12.10 13.78
C GLU A 56 1.84 -11.93 12.70
N GLU A 57 3.08 -11.64 13.11
CA GLU A 57 4.26 -11.51 12.23
C GLU A 57 4.09 -10.46 11.12
N CYS A 58 3.46 -9.33 11.45
CA CYS A 58 3.20 -8.26 10.49
C CYS A 58 3.69 -6.86 10.95
N ASP A 59 4.26 -6.72 12.15
CA ASP A 59 4.82 -5.44 12.61
C ASP A 59 6.26 -5.27 12.13
N LEU A 60 6.56 -4.17 11.43
CA LEU A 60 7.83 -3.85 10.74
C LEU A 60 8.19 -4.82 9.61
N TYR A 61 8.06 -6.11 9.83
CA TYR A 61 8.33 -7.21 8.91
C TYR A 61 7.08 -8.04 8.71
N CYS A 62 6.83 -8.43 7.47
CA CYS A 62 5.66 -9.21 7.09
C CYS A 62 6.09 -10.60 6.64
N SER A 63 5.67 -11.62 7.38
CA SER A 63 5.86 -13.00 6.95
C SER A 63 4.94 -13.34 5.78
N ARG A 64 5.25 -14.42 5.06
CA ARG A 64 4.40 -14.89 3.97
C ARG A 64 2.98 -15.22 4.43
N GLN A 65 2.83 -15.81 5.62
CA GLN A 65 1.51 -16.11 6.18
C GLN A 65 0.72 -14.83 6.50
N ALA A 66 1.40 -13.81 7.05
CA ALA A 66 0.78 -12.52 7.30
C ALA A 66 0.36 -11.84 5.99
N GLU A 67 1.23 -11.85 4.97
CA GLU A 67 0.93 -11.31 3.63
C GLU A 67 -0.32 -11.96 3.03
N GLU A 68 -0.44 -13.29 3.09
CA GLU A 68 -1.60 -14.01 2.59
C GLU A 68 -2.90 -13.60 3.31
N LYS A 69 -2.86 -13.48 4.65
CA LYS A 69 -4.02 -13.01 5.44
C LYS A 69 -4.43 -11.58 5.09
N ILE A 70 -3.45 -10.68 4.90
CA ILE A 70 -3.72 -9.29 4.49
C ILE A 70 -4.34 -9.25 3.09
N ARG A 71 -3.81 -10.02 2.14
CA ARG A 71 -4.37 -10.15 0.78
C ARG A 71 -5.82 -10.62 0.79
N GLU A 72 -6.13 -11.64 1.59
CA GLU A 72 -7.50 -12.14 1.71
C GLU A 72 -8.46 -11.09 2.25
N LYS A 73 -8.05 -10.30 3.24
CA LYS A 73 -8.87 -9.20 3.78
C LYS A 73 -9.13 -8.09 2.75
N ILE A 74 -8.15 -7.74 1.93
CA ILE A 74 -8.26 -6.68 0.91
C ILE A 74 -9.07 -7.16 -0.32
N LYS A 75 -8.95 -8.43 -0.69
CA LYS A 75 -9.48 -9.00 -1.94
C LYS A 75 -10.93 -8.65 -2.26
N PRO A 76 -11.89 -8.64 -1.31
CA PRO A 76 -13.29 -8.28 -1.62
C PRO A 76 -13.48 -6.84 -2.08
N TYR A 77 -12.56 -5.95 -1.74
CA TYR A 77 -12.67 -4.52 -1.97
C TYR A 77 -11.82 -4.02 -3.14
N GLY A 78 -10.81 -4.81 -3.53
CA GLY A 78 -9.80 -4.39 -4.51
C GLY A 78 -8.87 -3.30 -3.96
N ILE A 79 -8.13 -2.67 -4.89
CA ILE A 79 -7.06 -1.73 -4.54
C ILE A 79 -7.32 -0.29 -5.01
N HIS A 80 -8.52 -0.01 -5.53
CA HIS A 80 -8.86 1.32 -6.02
C HIS A 80 -9.52 2.16 -4.93
N GLY A 81 -8.87 3.23 -4.51
CA GLY A 81 -9.41 4.13 -3.51
C GLY A 81 -8.32 4.81 -2.69
N ILE A 82 -8.73 5.39 -1.58
CA ILE A 82 -7.83 5.92 -0.55
C ILE A 82 -7.75 4.88 0.55
N HIS A 83 -6.53 4.49 0.90
CA HIS A 83 -6.29 3.45 1.90
C HIS A 83 -5.43 4.02 3.03
N PHE A 84 -5.82 3.74 4.25
CA PHE A 84 -5.11 4.11 5.46
C PHE A 84 -4.44 2.86 6.01
N LEU A 85 -3.11 2.89 6.11
CA LEU A 85 -2.29 1.72 6.41
C LEU A 85 -1.71 1.73 7.83
N ASP A 86 -2.47 2.25 8.81
CA ASP A 86 -2.03 2.33 10.18
C ASP A 86 -0.79 3.23 10.35
N SER A 87 0.32 2.72 10.80
CA SER A 87 1.58 3.43 10.97
C SER A 87 2.60 3.11 9.88
N GLY A 88 3.76 3.77 9.93
CA GLY A 88 4.87 3.51 9.00
C GLY A 88 5.38 2.07 9.03
N ASN A 89 5.14 1.33 10.10
CA ASN A 89 5.55 -0.07 10.22
C ASN A 89 4.88 -0.98 9.19
N TYR A 90 3.74 -0.56 8.63
CA TYR A 90 2.93 -1.33 7.67
C TYR A 90 3.05 -0.83 6.24
N HIS A 91 4.08 -0.01 5.90
CA HIS A 91 4.29 0.51 4.54
C HIS A 91 4.37 -0.57 3.47
N TYR A 92 4.87 -1.74 3.80
CA TYR A 92 4.96 -2.90 2.89
C TYR A 92 3.59 -3.34 2.34
N VAL A 93 2.48 -2.95 2.96
CA VAL A 93 1.13 -3.20 2.42
C VAL A 93 0.95 -2.55 1.05
N THR A 94 1.70 -1.48 0.75
CA THR A 94 1.75 -0.88 -0.59
C THR A 94 2.24 -1.87 -1.64
N GLU A 95 3.26 -2.69 -1.33
CA GLU A 95 3.72 -3.77 -2.20
C GLU A 95 2.61 -4.80 -2.39
N ILE A 96 1.96 -5.24 -1.30
CA ILE A 96 0.86 -6.21 -1.35
C ILE A 96 -0.28 -5.71 -2.27
N MET A 97 -0.61 -4.42 -2.22
CA MET A 97 -1.64 -3.82 -3.07
C MET A 97 -1.17 -3.69 -4.51
N THR A 98 0.02 -3.15 -4.74
CA THR A 98 0.53 -2.89 -6.09
C THR A 98 0.81 -4.17 -6.87
N SER A 99 1.16 -5.28 -6.19
CA SER A 99 1.34 -6.59 -6.84
C SER A 99 0.08 -7.13 -7.54
N GLN A 100 -1.10 -6.60 -7.20
CA GLN A 100 -2.36 -6.95 -7.85
C GLN A 100 -2.61 -6.17 -9.15
N ILE A 101 -1.77 -5.19 -9.46
CA ILE A 101 -1.91 -4.36 -10.67
C ILE A 101 -1.38 -5.13 -11.87
N GLN A 102 -2.24 -5.34 -12.88
CA GLN A 102 -1.93 -6.04 -14.13
C GLN A 102 -2.03 -5.11 -15.34
N LYS A 103 -1.62 -3.85 -15.15
CA LYS A 103 -1.57 -2.81 -16.18
C LYS A 103 -0.40 -1.89 -15.88
N GLU A 104 0.15 -1.25 -16.91
CA GLU A 104 1.18 -0.22 -16.73
C GLU A 104 0.74 0.86 -15.72
N PHE A 105 1.59 1.14 -14.74
CA PHE A 105 1.34 2.16 -13.74
C PHE A 105 2.62 2.88 -13.32
N GLN A 106 2.45 4.02 -12.68
CA GLN A 106 3.50 4.76 -12.01
C GLN A 106 3.20 4.78 -10.52
N LEU A 107 4.22 4.63 -9.70
CA LEU A 107 4.12 4.70 -8.24
C LEU A 107 4.81 5.98 -7.76
N VAL A 108 4.06 6.83 -7.08
CA VAL A 108 4.59 8.06 -6.47
C VAL A 108 4.52 7.91 -4.96
N VAL A 109 5.67 8.04 -4.30
CA VAL A 109 5.81 7.89 -2.85
C VAL A 109 6.29 9.22 -2.26
N PHE A 110 5.57 9.69 -1.26
CA PHE A 110 5.96 10.85 -0.44
C PHE A 110 6.45 10.34 0.90
N ASP A 111 7.75 10.20 1.06
CA ASP A 111 8.39 9.72 2.28
C ASP A 111 9.76 10.38 2.47
N HIS A 112 10.26 10.41 3.71
CA HIS A 112 11.62 10.79 4.02
C HIS A 112 12.63 9.68 3.72
N HIS A 113 12.19 8.42 3.67
CA HIS A 113 13.01 7.26 3.38
C HIS A 113 12.79 6.78 1.96
N THR A 114 13.74 6.04 1.42
CA THR A 114 13.61 5.42 0.09
C THR A 114 12.81 4.14 0.13
N ASP A 115 12.79 3.46 1.29
CA ASP A 115 12.25 2.11 1.51
C ASP A 115 12.81 1.10 0.49
N MET A 116 14.09 1.30 0.12
CA MET A 116 14.84 0.48 -0.85
C MET A 116 16.07 -0.17 -0.17
N GLN A 117 15.94 -0.52 1.09
CA GLN A 117 16.99 -1.23 1.81
C GLN A 117 17.06 -2.69 1.32
N LYS A 118 18.24 -3.29 1.47
CA LYS A 118 18.34 -4.75 1.24
C LYS A 118 17.56 -5.50 2.30
N PRO A 119 16.81 -6.56 1.93
CA PRO A 119 16.09 -7.36 2.89
C PRO A 119 17.00 -7.86 4.00
N MET A 120 16.65 -7.61 5.25
CA MET A 120 17.40 -8.05 6.42
C MET A 120 17.01 -9.47 6.86
N ILE A 121 15.79 -9.88 6.56
CA ILE A 121 15.24 -11.20 6.89
C ILE A 121 14.80 -11.85 5.58
N GLU A 122 15.39 -13.01 5.29
CA GLU A 122 15.07 -13.77 4.09
C GLU A 122 13.58 -14.17 4.08
N HIS A 123 12.94 -14.05 2.91
CA HIS A 123 11.50 -14.36 2.70
C HIS A 123 10.50 -13.48 3.43
N MET A 124 10.91 -12.38 4.05
CA MET A 124 10.02 -11.38 4.62
C MET A 124 10.14 -10.05 3.86
N THR A 125 9.07 -9.29 3.83
CA THR A 125 9.07 -7.90 3.34
C THR A 125 8.97 -6.97 4.54
N SER A 126 9.73 -5.89 4.54
CA SER A 126 9.72 -4.92 5.62
C SER A 126 9.20 -3.54 5.19
N CYS A 127 8.93 -2.70 6.17
CA CYS A 127 8.60 -1.29 5.92
C CYS A 127 9.75 -0.51 5.27
N GLY A 128 10.98 -1.04 5.26
CA GLY A 128 12.16 -0.37 4.69
C GLY A 128 12.66 -0.96 3.37
N ASP A 129 12.11 -2.06 2.87
CA ASP A 129 12.56 -2.72 1.63
C ASP A 129 11.46 -2.94 0.58
N TRP A 130 10.22 -2.60 0.90
CA TRP A 130 9.07 -2.88 0.03
C TRP A 130 9.14 -2.18 -1.33
N ALA A 131 9.73 -0.99 -1.41
CA ALA A 131 9.80 -0.24 -2.67
C ALA A 131 10.79 -0.88 -3.65
N GLU A 132 11.92 -1.41 -3.16
CA GLU A 132 12.85 -2.22 -3.97
C GLU A 132 12.17 -3.49 -4.47
N LYS A 133 11.44 -4.19 -3.59
CA LYS A 133 10.67 -5.37 -3.98
C LYS A 133 9.66 -5.08 -5.10
N VAL A 134 8.93 -3.95 -5.04
CA VAL A 134 8.03 -3.55 -6.14
C VAL A 134 8.78 -3.35 -7.45
N LEU A 135 9.94 -2.68 -7.41
CA LEU A 135 10.77 -2.46 -8.61
C LEU A 135 11.26 -3.77 -9.23
N GLU A 136 11.68 -4.72 -8.40
CA GLU A 136 12.24 -5.98 -8.87
C GLU A 136 11.18 -6.96 -9.37
N THR A 137 9.99 -6.97 -8.75
CA THR A 137 9.03 -8.06 -8.95
C THR A 137 7.80 -7.67 -9.77
N ASN A 138 7.46 -6.37 -9.87
CA ASN A 138 6.26 -5.97 -10.60
C ASN A 138 6.55 -5.54 -12.05
N PRO A 139 6.26 -6.38 -13.06
CA PRO A 139 6.57 -6.09 -14.46
C PRO A 139 5.73 -4.95 -15.06
N TRP A 140 4.70 -4.52 -14.36
CA TRP A 140 3.80 -3.45 -14.81
C TRP A 140 4.20 -2.07 -14.29
N LEU A 141 5.15 -1.99 -13.34
CA LEU A 141 5.67 -0.72 -12.86
C LEU A 141 6.55 -0.08 -13.92
N GLN A 142 6.13 1.08 -14.42
CA GLN A 142 6.89 1.85 -15.43
C GLN A 142 7.83 2.87 -14.78
N GLN A 143 7.45 3.40 -13.64
CA GLN A 143 8.24 4.41 -12.94
C GLN A 143 7.93 4.43 -11.45
N LEU A 144 8.98 4.50 -10.63
CA LEU A 144 8.91 4.85 -9.20
C LEU A 144 9.42 6.28 -9.03
N ILE A 145 8.61 7.12 -8.39
CA ILE A 145 8.95 8.52 -8.08
C ILE A 145 8.95 8.66 -6.57
N LEU A 146 10.11 8.96 -6.00
CA LEU A 146 10.27 9.21 -4.57
C LEU A 146 10.38 10.71 -4.32
N ILE A 147 9.56 11.24 -3.42
CA ILE A 147 9.54 12.66 -3.06
C ILE A 147 9.76 12.76 -1.55
N GLY A 148 10.86 13.41 -1.17
CA GLY A 148 11.21 13.67 0.23
C GLY A 148 12.54 13.11 0.73
N PRO A 149 13.07 11.98 0.17
CA PRO A 149 14.41 11.54 0.56
C PRO A 149 15.46 12.60 0.26
N GLN A 150 16.47 12.69 1.10
CA GLN A 150 17.61 13.58 0.85
C GLN A 150 18.56 12.90 -0.14
N ALA A 151 19.26 13.70 -0.96
CA ALA A 151 20.19 13.17 -1.98
C ALA A 151 21.30 12.26 -1.41
N LYS A 152 21.60 12.36 -0.13
CA LYS A 152 22.56 11.46 0.56
C LYS A 152 21.99 10.08 0.90
N ASP A 153 20.68 9.92 0.81
CA ASP A 153 19.95 8.69 1.20
C ASP A 153 19.53 7.87 -0.03
N ILE A 154 19.95 8.32 -1.24
CA ILE A 154 19.65 7.69 -2.54
C ILE A 154 20.86 6.94 -3.09
#